data_7efbea2b8c8d95d252a31a9acbff3651
#
_entry.id   7efbea2b8c8d95d252a31a9acbff3651
#
_cell.length_a   1.000
_cell.length_b   1.000
_cell.length_c   1.000
_cell.angle_alpha   90.00
_cell.angle_beta   90.00
_cell.angle_gamma   90.00
#
_symmetry.space_group_name_H-M   'P 1'
#
loop_
_entity.id
_entity.type
_entity.pdbx_description
1 polymer ?
#
loop_
_entity_poly.entity_id
_entity_poly.type
_entity_poly.pdbx_seq_one_letter_code
_entity_poly.pdbx_strand_id
1 'polypeptide(L)'
;VAAVGSVAAVGSVAAVGSVVVRRNGRGAYGAGTRNAVSERTERAAEFARVEAELADRGYTRMVFDLGRIEELLDVLGSPQRAYPAIHLTGTNGKTSTARMIDSLLRAFGLHTGRYTSPHLETVRERISLDGEPISEERFVSVYREVAPLARLVDERADEPLTYFDMTTALAFATFADAPVDVAVVEVGLGGAEDSTNVLGAGIAVITPIGLDHTEWLGDTIEDIALHKSGIIHKGATVISAVQPEEAAGPILERCAEVGATIAREGGEFGVLRRSMAVGGQVLSLQGLGGVYDNVFVPLHGAHQAQNAAIALAAVEAFLGAGASRQLDVETVRQGFATADSPGRLERVRSAPTILLDGAHNPHGMAATVTALQEEFAFSRLIALVGVLEDKDAASLLELLEPVVDAIVVTRNSSPRAMSAAALGELAEEVFGPDRVEVAEELPDAIEAAVALAESDVQGELSGVGVLVTGSVVTVADARRLLKR
;
A
#
# COMPACT_ATOMS: atom_id res chain seq x y z
N VAL A 1 12.34 -53.64 -31.29
CA VAL A 1 13.66 -54.31 -31.24
C VAL A 1 14.45 -53.57 -30.19
N ALA A 2 14.45 -53.98 -28.94
CA ALA A 2 15.37 -54.87 -28.22
C ALA A 2 16.82 -54.31 -28.23
N ALA A 3 17.56 -54.22 -27.17
CA ALA A 3 17.78 -54.96 -25.93
C ALA A 3 18.65 -54.07 -24.97
N VAL A 4 18.45 -54.00 -23.66
CA VAL A 4 18.86 -54.90 -22.59
C VAL A 4 20.40 -55.12 -22.42
N GLY A 5 20.88 -54.85 -21.21
CA GLY A 5 22.14 -55.34 -20.66
C GLY A 5 22.69 -54.39 -19.60
N SER A 6 22.46 -54.56 -18.35
CA SER A 6 22.86 -55.51 -17.31
C SER A 6 24.20 -55.18 -16.62
N VAL A 7 24.06 -54.75 -15.38
CA VAL A 7 24.71 -55.15 -14.10
C VAL A 7 26.21 -55.61 -14.11
N ALA A 8 27.02 -55.03 -13.21
CA ALA A 8 27.87 -55.80 -12.29
C ALA A 8 28.36 -54.91 -11.13
N ALA A 9 28.21 -55.42 -9.93
CA ALA A 9 28.75 -54.99 -8.65
C ALA A 9 30.09 -55.70 -8.34
N VAL A 10 30.67 -55.37 -7.15
CA VAL A 10 31.78 -55.92 -6.39
C VAL A 10 33.03 -55.02 -6.46
N GLY A 11 33.65 -54.59 -5.38
CA GLY A 11 33.83 -55.09 -4.07
C GLY A 11 34.68 -54.17 -3.18
N SER A 12 34.47 -54.29 -1.94
CA SER A 12 35.12 -53.74 -0.75
C SER A 12 36.64 -53.97 -0.70
N VAL A 13 37.42 -52.98 -0.20
CA VAL A 13 38.57 -53.22 0.72
C VAL A 13 38.75 -51.96 1.60
N ALA A 14 38.75 -52.20 2.89
CA ALA A 14 39.07 -51.23 3.94
C ALA A 14 40.60 -50.97 4.03
N ALA A 15 40.97 -49.72 4.23
CA ALA A 15 42.30 -49.37 4.73
C ALA A 15 42.16 -48.34 5.86
N VAL A 16 42.56 -48.77 7.03
CA VAL A 16 42.68 -47.98 8.27
C VAL A 16 43.90 -47.07 8.11
N GLY A 17 43.70 -45.75 8.10
CA GLY A 17 44.74 -44.74 8.09
C GLY A 17 44.52 -43.74 9.22
N SER A 18 45.43 -43.72 10.17
CA SER A 18 45.49 -42.89 11.38
C SER A 18 45.36 -41.39 11.07
N VAL A 19 44.37 -40.73 11.70
CA VAL A 19 44.20 -39.28 11.66
C VAL A 19 45.12 -38.64 12.68
N VAL A 20 46.12 -37.95 12.20
CA VAL A 20 46.92 -36.99 12.98
C VAL A 20 46.11 -35.71 13.12
N VAL A 21 45.55 -35.46 14.32
CA VAL A 21 44.94 -34.18 14.66
C VAL A 21 45.99 -33.09 14.77
N ARG A 22 46.13 -32.28 13.72
CA ARG A 22 46.82 -30.98 13.82
C ARG A 22 45.84 -29.94 14.35
N ARG A 23 45.98 -29.61 15.64
CA ARG A 23 45.45 -28.36 16.20
C ARG A 23 46.26 -27.21 15.61
N ASN A 24 45.66 -26.45 14.68
CA ASN A 24 46.05 -25.06 14.45
C ASN A 24 44.92 -24.36 13.65
N GLY A 25 44.40 -23.25 14.17
CA GLY A 25 43.51 -22.37 13.42
C GLY A 25 42.28 -21.79 14.17
N ARG A 26 42.46 -21.46 15.45
CA ARG A 26 41.57 -20.46 16.06
C ARG A 26 42.10 -19.08 15.70
N GLY A 27 41.52 -18.39 14.73
CA GLY A 27 41.93 -17.01 14.45
C GLY A 27 41.30 -16.27 13.29
N ALA A 28 40.66 -16.93 12.32
CA ALA A 28 40.19 -16.24 11.12
C ALA A 28 38.66 -16.10 10.94
N TYR A 29 37.86 -16.92 11.62
CA TYR A 29 36.40 -16.87 11.48
C TYR A 29 35.70 -15.84 12.41
N GLY A 30 36.39 -15.30 13.39
CA GLY A 30 35.81 -14.38 14.37
C GLY A 30 35.95 -12.89 14.03
N ALA A 31 36.83 -12.51 13.12
CA ALA A 31 37.06 -11.10 12.76
C ALA A 31 36.06 -10.61 11.67
N GLY A 32 35.81 -11.43 10.65
CA GLY A 32 34.88 -11.06 9.56
C GLY A 32 33.42 -10.94 10.01
N THR A 33 32.97 -11.82 10.90
CA THR A 33 31.60 -11.79 11.45
C THR A 33 31.39 -10.63 12.42
N ARG A 34 32.39 -10.24 13.21
CA ARG A 34 32.30 -9.06 14.10
C ARG A 34 32.28 -7.75 13.32
N ASN A 35 33.08 -7.61 12.26
CA ASN A 35 33.04 -6.41 11.41
C ASN A 35 31.68 -6.28 10.70
N ALA A 36 31.14 -7.36 10.13
CA ALA A 36 29.84 -7.33 9.46
C ALA A 36 28.67 -6.98 10.41
N VAL A 37 28.71 -7.46 11.67
CA VAL A 37 27.73 -7.10 12.69
C VAL A 37 27.88 -5.64 13.09
N SER A 38 29.11 -5.13 13.28
CA SER A 38 29.37 -3.72 13.60
C SER A 38 28.88 -2.79 12.50
N GLU A 39 29.22 -3.09 11.23
CA GLU A 39 28.79 -2.31 10.08
C GLU A 39 27.24 -2.29 9.93
N ARG A 40 26.58 -3.42 10.16
CA ARG A 40 25.12 -3.49 10.13
C ARG A 40 24.48 -2.63 11.24
N THR A 41 25.05 -2.65 12.44
CA THR A 41 24.58 -1.87 13.57
C THR A 41 24.77 -0.36 13.32
N GLU A 42 25.91 0.04 12.75
CA GLU A 42 26.20 1.43 12.40
C GLU A 42 25.24 1.96 11.33
N ARG A 43 24.94 1.16 10.28
CA ARG A 43 23.97 1.50 9.25
C ARG A 43 22.56 1.69 9.81
N ALA A 44 22.09 0.76 10.63
CA ALA A 44 20.80 0.85 11.27
C ALA A 44 20.69 2.09 12.18
N ALA A 45 21.75 2.41 12.94
CA ALA A 45 21.80 3.61 13.77
C ALA A 45 21.81 4.90 12.94
N GLU A 46 22.43 4.86 11.76
CA GLU A 46 22.44 6.00 10.85
C GLU A 46 21.07 6.20 10.18
N PHE A 47 20.44 5.13 9.71
CA PHE A 47 19.09 5.18 9.18
C PHE A 47 18.10 5.72 10.22
N ALA A 48 18.16 5.23 11.46
CA ALA A 48 17.30 5.72 12.55
C ALA A 48 17.50 7.23 12.83
N ARG A 49 18.72 7.76 12.71
CA ARG A 49 18.96 9.21 12.83
C ARG A 49 18.32 9.99 11.69
N VAL A 50 18.48 9.52 10.46
CA VAL A 50 17.86 10.16 9.28
C VAL A 50 16.33 10.13 9.38
N GLU A 51 15.78 9.01 9.83
CA GLU A 51 14.33 8.87 10.04
C GLU A 51 13.81 9.85 11.10
N ALA A 52 14.55 10.03 12.21
CA ALA A 52 14.22 11.01 13.25
C ALA A 52 14.31 12.45 12.72
N GLU A 53 15.40 12.83 12.03
CA GLU A 53 15.54 14.15 11.40
C GLU A 53 14.39 14.46 10.42
N LEU A 54 13.94 13.45 9.68
CA LEU A 54 12.82 13.57 8.77
C LEU A 54 11.50 13.74 9.52
N ALA A 55 11.31 12.99 10.61
CA ALA A 55 10.12 13.05 11.47
C ALA A 55 9.96 14.41 12.18
N ASP A 56 11.06 15.06 12.53
CA ASP A 56 11.07 16.41 13.14
C ASP A 56 10.40 17.48 12.26
N ARG A 57 10.24 17.23 10.95
CA ARG A 57 9.49 18.09 10.03
C ARG A 57 7.96 18.02 10.22
N GLY A 58 7.48 17.07 11.02
CA GLY A 58 6.07 16.87 11.36
C GLY A 58 5.28 16.07 10.32
N TYR A 59 4.91 14.84 10.69
CA TYR A 59 4.13 13.92 9.85
C TYR A 59 2.77 14.47 9.40
N THR A 60 2.19 15.34 10.20
CA THR A 60 0.81 15.83 10.04
C THR A 60 0.74 17.27 9.57
N ARG A 61 1.91 17.90 9.38
CA ARG A 61 1.96 19.28 8.92
C ARG A 61 1.60 19.32 7.44
N MET A 62 0.49 20.00 7.12
CA MET A 62 -0.01 20.23 5.77
C MET A 62 0.20 21.68 5.40
N VAL A 63 0.75 21.91 4.22
CA VAL A 63 0.88 23.25 3.64
C VAL A 63 0.60 23.14 2.14
N PHE A 64 -0.48 23.74 1.70
CA PHE A 64 -0.95 23.71 0.31
C PHE A 64 -0.23 24.80 -0.53
N ASP A 65 1.04 24.55 -0.81
CA ASP A 65 1.87 25.40 -1.66
C ASP A 65 2.95 24.55 -2.31
N LEU A 66 3.01 24.57 -3.64
CA LEU A 66 3.98 23.83 -4.44
C LEU A 66 5.32 24.56 -4.58
N GLY A 67 5.38 25.88 -4.32
CA GLY A 67 6.59 26.69 -4.58
C GLY A 67 7.84 26.13 -3.86
N ARG A 68 7.69 25.62 -2.64
CA ARG A 68 8.82 25.06 -1.88
C ARG A 68 9.37 23.78 -2.48
N ILE A 69 8.49 22.84 -2.84
CA ILE A 69 8.93 21.58 -3.47
C ILE A 69 9.47 21.85 -4.88
N GLU A 70 8.89 22.77 -5.63
CA GLU A 70 9.39 23.20 -6.95
C GLU A 70 10.79 23.79 -6.83
N GLU A 71 11.04 24.71 -5.87
CA GLU A 71 12.38 25.27 -5.63
C GLU A 71 13.39 24.17 -5.26
N LEU A 72 13.03 23.24 -4.38
CA LEU A 72 13.91 22.13 -4.03
C LEU A 72 14.24 21.26 -5.24
N LEU A 73 13.24 20.91 -6.04
CA LEU A 73 13.45 20.08 -7.23
C LEU A 73 14.25 20.81 -8.32
N ASP A 74 14.09 22.11 -8.44
CA ASP A 74 14.89 22.92 -9.39
C ASP A 74 16.38 22.93 -9.00
N VAL A 75 16.71 23.10 -7.72
CA VAL A 75 18.11 23.02 -7.27
C VAL A 75 18.68 21.59 -7.32
N LEU A 76 17.82 20.56 -7.30
CA LEU A 76 18.18 19.17 -7.55
C LEU A 76 18.34 18.83 -9.04
N GLY A 77 18.09 19.77 -9.95
CA GLY A 77 18.16 19.56 -11.39
C GLY A 77 16.91 18.95 -12.01
N SER A 78 15.76 19.12 -11.37
CA SER A 78 14.44 18.66 -11.83
C SER A 78 14.35 17.14 -12.06
N PRO A 79 14.71 16.30 -11.07
CA PRO A 79 14.78 14.84 -11.22
C PRO A 79 13.44 14.22 -11.63
N GLN A 80 12.31 14.82 -11.27
CA GLN A 80 10.95 14.37 -11.63
C GLN A 80 10.66 14.40 -13.14
N ARG A 81 11.51 15.06 -13.94
CA ARG A 81 11.39 15.16 -15.41
C ARG A 81 12.24 14.11 -16.14
N ALA A 82 13.01 13.29 -15.41
CA ALA A 82 13.94 12.34 -16.02
C ALA A 82 13.25 11.06 -16.56
N TYR A 83 12.00 10.83 -16.20
CA TYR A 83 11.25 9.61 -16.53
C TYR A 83 9.76 9.92 -16.71
N PRO A 84 9.02 9.11 -17.49
CA PRO A 84 7.56 9.21 -17.57
C PRO A 84 6.92 8.72 -16.26
N ALA A 85 5.70 9.23 -15.97
CA ALA A 85 5.00 8.89 -14.74
C ALA A 85 3.51 8.57 -14.97
N ILE A 86 2.98 7.69 -14.12
CA ILE A 86 1.57 7.44 -13.89
C ILE A 86 1.24 8.02 -12.52
N HIS A 87 0.34 8.99 -12.45
CA HIS A 87 0.00 9.71 -11.23
C HIS A 87 -1.41 9.35 -10.77
N LEU A 88 -1.56 8.97 -9.49
CA LEU A 88 -2.81 8.43 -8.95
C LEU A 88 -3.36 9.29 -7.83
N THR A 89 -4.66 9.62 -7.92
CA THR A 89 -5.43 10.19 -6.82
C THR A 89 -6.75 9.44 -6.61
N GLY A 90 -7.50 9.81 -5.58
CA GLY A 90 -8.80 9.25 -5.18
C GLY A 90 -8.94 9.24 -3.67
N THR A 91 -10.05 8.78 -3.15
CA THR A 91 -10.23 8.62 -1.71
C THR A 91 -9.73 7.24 -1.28
N ASN A 92 -10.21 6.18 -1.87
CA ASN A 92 -9.84 4.80 -1.55
C ASN A 92 -9.25 4.09 -2.78
N GLY A 93 -8.46 3.04 -2.54
CA GLY A 93 -7.90 2.20 -3.60
C GLY A 93 -6.58 2.67 -4.22
N LYS A 94 -6.10 3.88 -3.94
CA LYS A 94 -4.85 4.44 -4.50
C LYS A 94 -3.66 3.50 -4.39
N THR A 95 -3.28 3.13 -3.19
CA THR A 95 -2.10 2.29 -2.92
C THR A 95 -2.22 0.90 -3.57
N SER A 96 -3.39 0.25 -3.46
CA SER A 96 -3.63 -1.06 -4.10
C SER A 96 -3.51 -0.97 -5.63
N THR A 97 -4.11 0.07 -6.23
CA THR A 97 -4.03 0.31 -7.67
C THR A 97 -2.59 0.62 -8.10
N ALA A 98 -1.85 1.45 -7.36
CA ALA A 98 -0.45 1.76 -7.65
C ALA A 98 0.43 0.49 -7.61
N ARG A 99 0.21 -0.39 -6.64
CA ARG A 99 0.95 -1.67 -6.50
C ARG A 99 0.61 -2.64 -7.63
N MET A 100 -0.65 -2.71 -8.07
CA MET A 100 -1.05 -3.51 -9.23
C MET A 100 -0.46 -2.98 -10.53
N ILE A 101 -0.45 -1.64 -10.74
CA ILE A 101 0.20 -1.01 -11.89
C ILE A 101 1.69 -1.34 -11.92
N ASP A 102 2.39 -1.14 -10.80
CA ASP A 102 3.80 -1.47 -10.64
C ASP A 102 4.09 -2.95 -10.97
N SER A 103 3.28 -3.88 -10.43
CA SER A 103 3.41 -5.31 -10.68
C SER A 103 3.22 -5.67 -12.16
N LEU A 104 2.23 -5.07 -12.83
CA LEU A 104 2.00 -5.25 -14.25
C LEU A 104 3.16 -4.71 -15.09
N LEU A 105 3.62 -3.49 -14.84
CA LEU A 105 4.73 -2.88 -15.58
C LEU A 105 6.01 -3.72 -15.48
N ARG A 106 6.32 -4.23 -14.28
CA ARG A 106 7.44 -5.16 -14.06
C ARG A 106 7.28 -6.47 -14.83
N ALA A 107 6.07 -7.02 -14.90
CA ALA A 107 5.81 -8.22 -15.70
C ALA A 107 6.07 -7.99 -17.20
N PHE A 108 5.88 -6.75 -17.69
CA PHE A 108 6.28 -6.34 -19.05
C PHE A 108 7.78 -6.00 -19.18
N GLY A 109 8.58 -6.22 -18.12
CA GLY A 109 10.04 -6.06 -18.15
C GLY A 109 10.53 -4.64 -17.98
N LEU A 110 9.70 -3.73 -17.46
CA LEU A 110 10.11 -2.36 -17.18
C LEU A 110 10.72 -2.22 -15.79
N HIS A 111 11.74 -1.37 -15.65
CA HIS A 111 12.24 -0.91 -14.37
C HIS A 111 11.31 0.15 -13.80
N THR A 112 10.79 -0.09 -12.61
CA THR A 112 9.75 0.77 -12.01
C THR A 112 10.23 1.48 -10.75
N GLY A 113 9.83 2.75 -10.62
CA GLY A 113 9.80 3.46 -9.35
C GLY A 113 8.36 3.55 -8.85
N ARG A 114 8.12 3.26 -7.57
CA ARG A 114 6.80 3.45 -6.96
C ARG A 114 6.91 4.32 -5.72
N TYR A 115 6.07 5.37 -5.66
CA TYR A 115 5.90 6.20 -4.47
C TYR A 115 4.48 6.08 -3.95
N THR A 116 4.32 5.66 -2.68
CA THR A 116 3.03 5.44 -2.02
C THR A 116 3.04 5.98 -0.60
N SER A 117 1.85 6.33 -0.07
CA SER A 117 1.68 6.82 1.30
C SER A 117 0.30 6.45 1.88
N PRO A 118 0.20 6.29 3.22
CA PRO A 118 1.31 6.18 4.18
C PRO A 118 2.05 4.84 4.09
N HIS A 119 3.14 4.69 4.82
CA HIS A 119 3.80 3.40 5.01
C HIS A 119 3.19 2.62 6.20
N LEU A 120 3.44 1.32 6.26
CA LEU A 120 3.04 0.47 7.38
C LEU A 120 4.15 0.38 8.45
N GLU A 121 5.30 -0.15 8.12
CA GLU A 121 6.35 -0.45 9.10
C GLU A 121 7.54 0.50 9.04
N THR A 122 7.96 0.94 7.85
CA THR A 122 9.15 1.78 7.65
C THR A 122 8.95 2.79 6.54
N VAL A 123 9.51 3.99 6.71
CA VAL A 123 9.45 5.07 5.70
C VAL A 123 9.95 4.62 4.32
N ARG A 124 10.85 3.61 4.25
CA ARG A 124 11.38 3.06 2.99
C ARG A 124 10.32 2.45 2.09
N GLU A 125 9.21 1.96 2.66
CA GLU A 125 8.06 1.43 1.90
C GLU A 125 7.42 2.47 0.98
N ARG A 126 7.57 3.77 1.31
CA ARG A 126 7.07 4.86 0.46
C ARG A 126 7.78 4.92 -0.87
N ILE A 127 9.06 4.49 -0.93
CA ILE A 127 9.91 4.55 -2.12
C ILE A 127 10.36 3.14 -2.47
N SER A 128 9.83 2.60 -3.54
CA SER A 128 10.18 1.25 -4.01
C SER A 128 10.81 1.32 -5.39
N LEU A 129 11.77 0.45 -5.64
CA LEU A 129 12.34 0.17 -6.96
C LEU A 129 12.06 -1.29 -7.31
N ASP A 130 11.55 -1.54 -8.50
CA ASP A 130 11.20 -2.87 -8.98
C ASP A 130 10.34 -3.70 -7.99
N GLY A 131 9.41 -3.01 -7.30
CA GLY A 131 8.48 -3.61 -6.34
C GLY A 131 8.98 -3.69 -4.90
N GLU A 132 10.28 -3.57 -4.66
CA GLU A 132 10.91 -3.69 -3.34
C GLU A 132 11.20 -2.31 -2.72
N PRO A 133 10.94 -2.12 -1.41
CA PRO A 133 11.36 -0.93 -0.70
C PRO A 133 12.87 -0.70 -0.84
N ILE A 134 13.29 0.55 -1.02
CA ILE A 134 14.72 0.85 -1.11
C ILE A 134 15.48 0.47 0.17
N SER A 135 16.75 0.13 0.03
CA SER A 135 17.59 -0.23 1.18
C SER A 135 17.82 0.96 2.12
N GLU A 136 18.16 0.68 3.39
CA GLU A 136 18.55 1.71 4.36
C GLU A 136 19.74 2.55 3.85
N GLU A 137 20.72 1.89 3.23
CA GLU A 137 21.89 2.55 2.63
C GLU A 137 21.49 3.55 1.55
N ARG A 138 20.60 3.13 0.63
CA ARG A 138 20.14 3.99 -0.44
C ARG A 138 19.31 5.16 0.10
N PHE A 139 18.43 4.90 1.06
CA PHE A 139 17.64 5.96 1.71
C PHE A 139 18.54 7.01 2.35
N VAL A 140 19.55 6.58 3.12
CA VAL A 140 20.52 7.46 3.77
C VAL A 140 21.36 8.22 2.75
N SER A 141 21.80 7.56 1.67
CA SER A 141 22.61 8.20 0.61
C SER A 141 21.84 9.33 -0.06
N VAL A 142 20.60 9.06 -0.51
CA VAL A 142 19.77 10.08 -1.17
C VAL A 142 19.39 11.20 -0.19
N TYR A 143 19.10 10.87 1.09
CA TYR A 143 18.83 11.88 2.09
C TYR A 143 20.02 12.84 2.28
N ARG A 144 21.25 12.31 2.32
CA ARG A 144 22.46 13.13 2.45
C ARG A 144 22.69 14.07 1.26
N GLU A 145 22.21 13.71 0.09
CA GLU A 145 22.29 14.54 -1.10
C GLU A 145 21.21 15.63 -1.09
N VAL A 146 19.98 15.29 -0.69
CA VAL A 146 18.83 16.18 -0.71
C VAL A 146 18.81 17.14 0.49
N ALA A 147 19.12 16.65 1.70
CA ALA A 147 18.95 17.42 2.93
C ALA A 147 19.74 18.74 2.98
N PRO A 148 20.99 18.86 2.50
CA PRO A 148 21.70 20.13 2.45
C PRO A 148 20.99 21.16 1.56
N LEU A 149 20.43 20.75 0.42
CA LEU A 149 19.70 21.61 -0.50
C LEU A 149 18.34 22.01 0.07
N ALA A 150 17.68 21.08 0.73
CA ALA A 150 16.43 21.35 1.44
C ALA A 150 16.61 22.43 2.53
N ARG A 151 17.71 22.41 3.29
CA ARG A 151 18.02 23.46 4.27
C ARG A 151 18.19 24.83 3.62
N LEU A 152 18.80 24.92 2.45
CA LEU A 152 18.92 26.19 1.70
C LEU A 152 17.56 26.72 1.25
N VAL A 153 16.63 25.86 0.88
CA VAL A 153 15.24 26.24 0.58
C VAL A 153 14.52 26.69 1.84
N ASP A 154 14.63 25.93 2.93
CA ASP A 154 14.02 26.25 4.23
C ASP A 154 14.47 27.64 4.75
N GLU A 155 15.75 28.03 4.53
CA GLU A 155 16.28 29.34 4.95
C GLU A 155 15.67 30.52 4.18
N ARG A 156 15.07 30.27 3.01
CA ARG A 156 14.50 31.30 2.13
C ARG A 156 12.98 31.34 2.13
N ALA A 157 12.35 30.19 2.47
CA ALA A 157 10.91 30.04 2.46
C ALA A 157 10.30 30.61 3.76
N ASP A 158 9.10 31.18 3.66
CA ASP A 158 8.31 31.60 4.84
C ASP A 158 7.92 30.41 5.69
N GLU A 159 7.67 29.25 5.06
CA GLU A 159 7.32 27.97 5.69
C GLU A 159 8.31 26.90 5.23
N PRO A 160 9.00 26.19 6.15
CA PRO A 160 9.94 25.13 5.75
C PRO A 160 9.24 23.94 5.09
N LEU A 161 9.99 23.19 4.28
CA LEU A 161 9.55 21.94 3.66
C LEU A 161 8.95 20.98 4.69
N THR A 162 7.82 20.39 4.34
CA THR A 162 7.14 19.40 5.19
C THR A 162 7.81 18.02 5.12
N TYR A 163 7.39 17.11 5.98
CA TYR A 163 7.76 15.69 5.90
C TYR A 163 7.40 15.11 4.51
N PHE A 164 6.21 15.47 4.00
CA PHE A 164 5.75 14.95 2.72
C PHE A 164 6.53 15.54 1.53
N ASP A 165 6.85 16.83 1.54
CA ASP A 165 7.72 17.45 0.54
C ASP A 165 9.07 16.72 0.47
N MET A 166 9.68 16.47 1.63
CA MET A 166 10.95 15.76 1.70
C MET A 166 10.88 14.34 1.16
N THR A 167 9.88 13.55 1.59
CA THR A 167 9.76 12.17 1.10
C THR A 167 9.45 12.12 -0.39
N THR A 168 8.73 13.09 -0.93
CA THR A 168 8.47 13.24 -2.38
C THR A 168 9.76 13.57 -3.13
N ALA A 169 10.55 14.53 -2.66
CA ALA A 169 11.85 14.87 -3.27
C ALA A 169 12.83 13.69 -3.23
N LEU A 170 12.88 12.95 -2.10
CA LEU A 170 13.69 11.73 -1.98
C LEU A 170 13.27 10.66 -2.99
N ALA A 171 11.96 10.47 -3.19
CA ALA A 171 11.45 9.53 -4.19
C ALA A 171 11.88 9.93 -5.60
N PHE A 172 11.69 11.18 -5.98
CA PHE A 172 12.03 11.67 -7.32
C PHE A 172 13.54 11.60 -7.60
N ALA A 173 14.36 12.00 -6.63
CA ALA A 173 15.82 11.85 -6.74
C ALA A 173 16.24 10.38 -6.85
N THR A 174 15.62 9.49 -6.06
CA THR A 174 15.90 8.05 -6.12
C THR A 174 15.58 7.45 -7.49
N PHE A 175 14.45 7.84 -8.10
CA PHE A 175 14.01 7.31 -9.39
C PHE A 175 14.89 7.82 -10.54
N ALA A 176 15.36 9.06 -10.47
CA ALA A 176 16.30 9.61 -11.45
C ALA A 176 17.68 8.96 -11.37
N ASP A 177 18.18 8.70 -10.13
CA ASP A 177 19.47 8.03 -9.90
C ASP A 177 19.42 6.53 -10.27
N ALA A 178 18.26 5.87 -10.15
CA ALA A 178 18.06 4.46 -10.50
C ALA A 178 17.55 4.24 -11.94
N PRO A 179 17.75 5.09 -12.89
CA PRO A 179 17.09 5.34 -14.16
C PRO A 179 15.91 4.40 -14.44
N VAL A 180 14.78 4.68 -13.77
CA VAL A 180 13.54 3.90 -13.96
C VAL A 180 12.91 4.19 -15.33
N ASP A 181 12.29 3.18 -15.94
CA ASP A 181 11.53 3.35 -17.19
C ASP A 181 10.21 4.08 -16.97
N VAL A 182 9.65 3.98 -15.77
CA VAL A 182 8.39 4.62 -15.38
C VAL A 182 8.27 4.75 -13.86
N ALA A 183 7.71 5.89 -13.41
CA ALA A 183 7.33 6.08 -12.01
C ALA A 183 5.82 5.94 -11.83
N VAL A 184 5.39 5.22 -10.80
CA VAL A 184 4.00 5.10 -10.35
C VAL A 184 3.87 5.87 -9.05
N VAL A 185 3.18 7.00 -9.06
CA VAL A 185 3.19 7.97 -7.97
C VAL A 185 1.78 8.18 -7.41
N GLU A 186 1.62 7.88 -6.14
CA GLU A 186 0.40 8.11 -5.39
C GLU A 186 0.41 9.52 -4.77
N VAL A 187 -0.68 10.26 -4.96
CA VAL A 187 -0.96 11.53 -4.27
C VAL A 187 -1.13 11.29 -2.77
N GLY A 188 -0.52 12.13 -1.95
CA GLY A 188 -0.72 12.08 -0.50
C GLY A 188 -2.10 12.55 -0.09
N LEU A 189 -2.48 13.77 -0.48
CA LEU A 189 -3.77 14.37 -0.17
C LEU A 189 -4.26 15.27 -1.30
N GLY A 190 -5.54 15.17 -1.64
CA GLY A 190 -6.14 16.02 -2.69
C GLY A 190 -5.58 15.71 -4.07
N GLY A 191 -4.87 16.64 -4.65
CA GLY A 191 -4.25 16.50 -5.97
C GLY A 191 -3.60 17.82 -6.45
N ALA A 192 -4.37 18.87 -6.63
CA ALA A 192 -3.89 20.13 -7.20
C ALA A 192 -2.67 20.72 -6.48
N GLU A 193 -2.71 20.74 -5.16
CA GLU A 193 -1.68 21.30 -4.27
C GLU A 193 -0.79 20.24 -3.61
N ASP A 194 -0.92 18.99 -4.01
CA ASP A 194 -0.09 17.91 -3.47
C ASP A 194 1.33 17.99 -4.01
N SER A 195 2.32 17.79 -3.16
CA SER A 195 3.76 17.87 -3.53
C SER A 195 4.13 16.96 -4.70
N THR A 196 3.35 15.92 -4.97
CA THR A 196 3.57 15.04 -6.13
C THR A 196 3.11 15.66 -7.44
N ASN A 197 2.28 16.72 -7.42
CA ASN A 197 1.66 17.28 -8.62
C ASN A 197 2.63 18.08 -9.51
N VAL A 198 3.87 18.21 -9.11
CA VAL A 198 4.97 18.78 -9.92
C VAL A 198 5.46 17.84 -11.03
N LEU A 199 4.93 16.61 -11.10
CA LEU A 199 5.32 15.59 -12.08
C LEU A 199 4.91 15.91 -13.52
N GLY A 200 3.75 16.54 -13.74
CA GLY A 200 3.20 16.70 -15.09
C GLY A 200 2.98 15.38 -15.83
N ALA A 201 2.42 14.38 -15.14
CA ALA A 201 2.27 13.02 -15.64
C ALA A 201 1.39 12.91 -16.89
N GLY A 202 1.78 12.06 -17.83
CA GLY A 202 1.01 11.79 -19.06
C GLY A 202 -0.21 10.89 -18.83
N ILE A 203 -0.22 10.12 -17.74
CA ILE A 203 -1.36 9.27 -17.33
C ILE A 203 -1.80 9.72 -15.94
N ALA A 204 -3.06 10.10 -15.81
CA ALA A 204 -3.71 10.42 -14.53
C ALA A 204 -4.74 9.35 -14.19
N VAL A 205 -4.66 8.76 -13.00
CA VAL A 205 -5.57 7.73 -12.51
C VAL A 205 -6.39 8.29 -11.37
N ILE A 206 -7.72 8.19 -11.46
CA ILE A 206 -8.64 8.65 -10.44
C ILE A 206 -9.42 7.43 -9.91
N THR A 207 -9.03 6.95 -8.73
CA THR A 207 -9.74 5.88 -8.02
C THR A 207 -11.03 6.42 -7.40
N PRO A 208 -11.92 5.61 -6.81
CA PRO A 208 -13.18 6.10 -6.29
C PRO A 208 -13.04 7.27 -5.33
N ILE A 209 -13.84 8.30 -5.53
CA ILE A 209 -13.94 9.50 -4.69
C ILE A 209 -15.12 9.33 -3.72
N GLY A 210 -14.91 9.71 -2.46
CA GLY A 210 -15.90 9.76 -1.39
C GLY A 210 -15.47 10.79 -0.34
N LEU A 211 -16.28 10.96 0.69
CA LEU A 211 -15.99 11.88 1.79
C LEU A 211 -14.81 11.36 2.63
N ASP A 212 -13.76 12.12 2.68
CA ASP A 212 -12.58 11.96 3.56
C ASP A 212 -11.80 13.26 3.58
N HIS A 213 -11.09 13.53 4.66
CA HIS A 213 -10.27 14.75 4.81
C HIS A 213 -11.05 16.07 4.55
N THR A 214 -12.31 16.12 4.99
CA THR A 214 -13.22 17.25 4.75
C THR A 214 -12.69 18.56 5.33
N GLU A 215 -11.99 18.51 6.42
CA GLU A 215 -11.29 19.65 7.05
C GLU A 215 -10.31 20.38 6.08
N TRP A 216 -9.78 19.66 5.05
CA TRP A 216 -8.80 20.18 4.09
C TRP A 216 -9.33 20.32 2.67
N LEU A 217 -10.20 19.41 2.25
CA LEU A 217 -10.63 19.31 0.85
C LEU A 217 -12.06 19.83 0.62
N GLY A 218 -12.75 20.31 1.68
CA GLY A 218 -14.13 20.73 1.63
C GLY A 218 -15.13 19.65 2.02
N ASP A 219 -16.36 20.10 2.29
CA ASP A 219 -17.39 19.28 2.92
C ASP A 219 -18.23 18.46 1.92
N THR A 220 -18.00 18.65 0.63
CA THR A 220 -18.77 17.99 -0.43
C THR A 220 -17.89 17.09 -1.31
N ILE A 221 -18.50 16.07 -1.93
CA ILE A 221 -17.85 15.22 -2.92
C ILE A 221 -17.34 16.04 -4.11
N GLU A 222 -18.06 17.08 -4.49
CA GLU A 222 -17.70 18.02 -5.57
C GLU A 222 -16.40 18.78 -5.24
N ASP A 223 -16.28 19.35 -4.03
CA ASP A 223 -15.07 20.04 -3.59
C ASP A 223 -13.86 19.10 -3.61
N ILE A 224 -14.03 17.89 -3.05
CA ILE A 224 -12.98 16.87 -3.05
C ILE A 224 -12.55 16.49 -4.48
N ALA A 225 -13.51 16.39 -5.40
CA ALA A 225 -13.26 16.07 -6.81
C ALA A 225 -12.53 17.20 -7.53
N LEU A 226 -12.83 18.47 -7.22
CA LEU A 226 -12.12 19.64 -7.75
C LEU A 226 -10.62 19.55 -7.38
N HIS A 227 -10.28 19.34 -6.10
CA HIS A 227 -8.89 19.18 -5.68
C HIS A 227 -8.21 18.00 -6.39
N LYS A 228 -8.89 16.86 -6.48
CA LYS A 228 -8.33 15.64 -7.09
C LYS A 228 -8.14 15.77 -8.60
N SER A 229 -9.04 16.44 -9.30
CA SER A 229 -8.94 16.67 -10.73
C SER A 229 -7.71 17.51 -11.13
N GLY A 230 -7.09 18.21 -10.17
CA GLY A 230 -5.88 19.00 -10.37
C GLY A 230 -4.66 18.23 -10.87
N ILE A 231 -4.63 16.88 -10.71
CA ILE A 231 -3.55 16.05 -11.30
C ILE A 231 -3.70 15.84 -12.82
N ILE A 232 -4.83 16.26 -13.40
CA ILE A 232 -5.08 16.13 -14.84
C ILE A 232 -4.37 17.28 -15.54
N HIS A 233 -3.25 16.98 -16.19
CA HIS A 233 -2.44 17.93 -16.93
C HIS A 233 -2.84 17.97 -18.41
N LYS A 234 -2.33 18.98 -19.12
CA LYS A 234 -2.62 19.21 -20.54
C LYS A 234 -2.28 17.99 -21.39
N GLY A 235 -3.27 17.48 -22.10
CA GLY A 235 -3.12 16.35 -23.03
C GLY A 235 -2.93 14.99 -22.36
N ALA A 236 -3.14 14.89 -21.05
CA ALA A 236 -3.05 13.62 -20.32
C ALA A 236 -4.13 12.63 -20.78
N THR A 237 -3.87 11.35 -20.58
CA THR A 237 -4.88 10.30 -20.61
C THR A 237 -5.35 10.01 -19.18
N VAL A 238 -6.65 10.16 -18.95
CA VAL A 238 -7.27 9.96 -17.64
C VAL A 238 -7.95 8.58 -17.59
N ILE A 239 -7.64 7.82 -16.55
CA ILE A 239 -8.31 6.55 -16.24
C ILE A 239 -9.12 6.77 -14.97
N SER A 240 -10.44 6.78 -15.08
CA SER A 240 -11.34 7.06 -13.96
C SER A 240 -12.14 5.82 -13.57
N ALA A 241 -12.13 5.51 -12.27
CA ALA A 241 -13.13 4.62 -11.68
C ALA A 241 -14.56 5.11 -11.95
N VAL A 242 -15.55 4.27 -11.71
CA VAL A 242 -16.93 4.74 -11.53
C VAL A 242 -16.95 5.77 -10.40
N GLN A 243 -17.53 6.91 -10.66
CA GLN A 243 -17.60 8.03 -9.73
C GLN A 243 -19.06 8.37 -9.38
N PRO A 244 -19.34 8.90 -8.18
CA PRO A 244 -20.59 9.60 -7.90
C PRO A 244 -20.82 10.74 -8.91
N GLU A 245 -22.08 11.09 -9.16
CA GLU A 245 -22.44 12.13 -10.14
C GLU A 245 -21.76 13.47 -9.80
N GLU A 246 -21.69 13.81 -8.52
CA GLU A 246 -21.09 15.02 -7.98
C GLU A 246 -19.56 15.09 -8.25
N ALA A 247 -18.87 13.93 -8.30
CA ALA A 247 -17.46 13.88 -8.62
C ALA A 247 -17.18 13.83 -10.13
N ALA A 248 -18.10 13.27 -10.92
CA ALA A 248 -17.92 13.12 -12.35
C ALA A 248 -17.86 14.48 -13.09
N GLY A 249 -18.67 15.46 -12.66
CA GLY A 249 -18.71 16.81 -13.23
C GLY A 249 -17.33 17.48 -13.25
N PRO A 250 -16.71 17.75 -12.10
CA PRO A 250 -15.40 18.41 -12.01
C PRO A 250 -14.30 17.69 -12.80
N ILE A 251 -14.29 16.36 -12.82
CA ILE A 251 -13.33 15.58 -13.58
C ILE A 251 -13.48 15.82 -15.10
N LEU A 252 -14.71 15.77 -15.61
CA LEU A 252 -14.99 15.98 -17.03
C LEU A 252 -14.73 17.42 -17.46
N GLU A 253 -15.08 18.40 -16.64
CA GLU A 253 -14.79 19.81 -16.88
C GLU A 253 -13.31 20.05 -16.96
N ARG A 254 -12.52 19.49 -16.03
CA ARG A 254 -11.07 19.58 -16.06
C ARG A 254 -10.47 18.90 -17.29
N CYS A 255 -10.95 17.75 -17.70
CA CYS A 255 -10.51 17.09 -18.94
C CYS A 255 -10.75 17.99 -20.16
N ALA A 256 -11.93 18.61 -20.25
CA ALA A 256 -12.27 19.51 -21.35
C ALA A 256 -11.38 20.77 -21.36
N GLU A 257 -11.14 21.36 -20.18
CA GLU A 257 -10.31 22.56 -20.01
C GLU A 257 -8.88 22.34 -20.53
N VAL A 258 -8.26 21.21 -20.16
CA VAL A 258 -6.86 20.94 -20.47
C VAL A 258 -6.66 20.09 -21.73
N GLY A 259 -7.74 19.70 -22.42
CA GLY A 259 -7.70 18.85 -23.61
C GLY A 259 -7.21 17.43 -23.33
N ALA A 260 -7.52 16.88 -22.16
CA ALA A 260 -7.22 15.51 -21.78
C ALA A 260 -8.25 14.54 -22.37
N THR A 261 -7.83 13.30 -22.63
CA THR A 261 -8.74 12.19 -22.97
C THR A 261 -9.09 11.39 -21.72
N ILE A 262 -10.30 10.83 -21.66
CA ILE A 262 -10.72 10.05 -20.49
C ILE A 262 -11.30 8.71 -20.92
N ALA A 263 -10.88 7.63 -20.20
CA ALA A 263 -11.52 6.33 -20.21
C ALA A 263 -12.14 6.07 -18.81
N ARG A 264 -13.38 5.58 -18.80
CA ARG A 264 -14.20 5.43 -17.58
C ARG A 264 -14.55 3.98 -17.35
N GLU A 265 -14.45 3.55 -16.12
CA GLU A 265 -14.96 2.25 -15.71
C GLU A 265 -16.48 2.15 -15.98
N GLY A 266 -16.92 0.99 -16.46
CA GLY A 266 -18.30 0.75 -16.86
C GLY A 266 -18.64 1.23 -18.29
N GLY A 267 -17.74 2.01 -18.93
CA GLY A 267 -17.85 2.45 -20.31
C GLY A 267 -16.76 1.80 -21.17
N GLU A 268 -15.54 2.30 -21.07
CA GLU A 268 -14.42 1.88 -21.91
C GLU A 268 -13.67 0.66 -21.34
N PHE A 269 -13.72 0.43 -20.05
CA PHE A 269 -13.09 -0.71 -19.35
C PHE A 269 -13.91 -1.12 -18.10
N GLY A 270 -13.58 -2.28 -17.50
CA GLY A 270 -14.22 -2.69 -16.26
C GLY A 270 -14.15 -4.19 -15.97
N VAL A 271 -14.83 -4.62 -14.92
CA VAL A 271 -14.94 -6.01 -14.49
C VAL A 271 -16.15 -6.65 -15.18
N LEU A 272 -15.91 -7.66 -16.03
CA LEU A 272 -16.99 -8.43 -16.68
C LEU A 272 -17.48 -9.57 -15.80
N ARG A 273 -16.58 -10.25 -15.11
CA ARG A 273 -16.92 -11.37 -14.23
C ARG A 273 -15.91 -11.43 -13.08
N ARG A 274 -16.43 -11.76 -11.90
CA ARG A 274 -15.65 -12.04 -10.69
C ARG A 274 -16.07 -13.38 -10.12
N SER A 275 -15.11 -14.20 -9.72
CA SER A 275 -15.34 -15.44 -9.02
C SER A 275 -14.33 -15.57 -7.88
N MET A 276 -14.78 -15.96 -6.69
CA MET A 276 -13.90 -16.20 -5.56
C MET A 276 -13.00 -17.40 -5.81
N ALA A 277 -11.76 -17.33 -5.33
CA ALA A 277 -10.77 -18.38 -5.39
C ALA A 277 -10.00 -18.47 -4.06
N VAL A 278 -9.33 -19.57 -3.84
CA VAL A 278 -8.49 -19.72 -2.64
C VAL A 278 -7.36 -18.68 -2.64
N GLY A 279 -7.36 -17.83 -1.64
CA GLY A 279 -6.34 -16.78 -1.48
C GLY A 279 -6.53 -15.55 -2.38
N GLY A 280 -7.74 -15.33 -2.93
CA GLY A 280 -8.05 -14.19 -3.78
C GLY A 280 -9.25 -14.44 -4.69
N GLN A 281 -9.18 -13.94 -5.91
CA GLN A 281 -10.29 -13.98 -6.87
C GLN A 281 -9.80 -14.17 -8.31
N VAL A 282 -10.65 -14.73 -9.17
CA VAL A 282 -10.42 -14.86 -10.61
C VAL A 282 -11.35 -13.93 -11.36
N LEU A 283 -10.79 -13.09 -12.19
CA LEU A 283 -11.48 -12.03 -12.91
C LEU A 283 -11.50 -12.29 -14.43
N SER A 284 -12.55 -11.77 -15.07
CA SER A 284 -12.60 -11.47 -16.50
C SER A 284 -12.70 -9.94 -16.60
N LEU A 285 -11.70 -9.31 -17.20
CA LEU A 285 -11.58 -7.86 -17.28
C LEU A 285 -11.73 -7.40 -18.73
N GLN A 286 -12.57 -6.39 -18.95
CA GLN A 286 -12.54 -5.58 -20.16
C GLN A 286 -11.47 -4.51 -19.96
N GLY A 287 -10.40 -4.59 -20.73
CA GLY A 287 -9.41 -3.52 -20.84
C GLY A 287 -9.69 -2.63 -22.05
N LEU A 288 -8.85 -1.61 -22.27
CA LEU A 288 -8.93 -0.72 -23.42
C LEU A 288 -8.60 -1.45 -24.75
N GLY A 289 -7.75 -2.46 -24.69
CA GLY A 289 -7.29 -3.24 -25.84
C GLY A 289 -8.05 -4.54 -26.08
N GLY A 290 -8.86 -5.01 -25.13
CA GLY A 290 -9.60 -6.25 -25.27
C GLY A 290 -9.99 -6.90 -23.95
N VAL A 291 -10.44 -8.16 -24.03
CA VAL A 291 -10.86 -8.92 -22.84
C VAL A 291 -9.72 -9.80 -22.34
N TYR A 292 -9.52 -9.81 -21.04
CA TYR A 292 -8.53 -10.61 -20.31
C TYR A 292 -9.25 -11.57 -19.37
N ASP A 293 -9.34 -12.84 -19.77
CA ASP A 293 -9.99 -13.87 -18.98
C ASP A 293 -9.03 -14.61 -18.06
N ASN A 294 -9.58 -15.20 -16.98
CA ASN A 294 -8.85 -16.02 -16.01
C ASN A 294 -7.67 -15.27 -15.36
N VAL A 295 -7.87 -14.01 -15.04
CA VAL A 295 -6.90 -13.18 -14.30
C VAL A 295 -7.04 -13.46 -12.82
N PHE A 296 -6.07 -14.13 -12.22
CA PHE A 296 -6.03 -14.33 -10.76
C PHE A 296 -5.42 -13.10 -10.07
N VAL A 297 -6.14 -12.58 -9.07
CA VAL A 297 -5.69 -11.48 -8.22
C VAL A 297 -5.69 -11.99 -6.77
N PRO A 298 -4.52 -12.03 -6.08
CA PRO A 298 -4.41 -12.56 -4.71
C PRO A 298 -4.85 -11.54 -3.65
N LEU A 299 -5.93 -10.83 -3.91
CA LEU A 299 -6.53 -9.83 -3.02
C LEU A 299 -8.03 -10.06 -2.93
N HIS A 300 -8.60 -9.74 -1.76
CA HIS A 300 -9.99 -9.97 -1.42
C HIS A 300 -10.85 -8.71 -1.65
N GLY A 301 -12.12 -8.90 -1.99
CA GLY A 301 -13.12 -7.85 -2.13
C GLY A 301 -13.38 -7.39 -3.57
N ALA A 302 -14.64 -7.05 -3.86
CA ALA A 302 -15.04 -6.53 -5.16
C ALA A 302 -14.32 -5.22 -5.52
N HIS A 303 -14.02 -4.39 -4.52
CA HIS A 303 -13.23 -3.17 -4.69
C HIS A 303 -11.82 -3.43 -5.23
N GLN A 304 -11.19 -4.58 -4.90
CA GLN A 304 -9.89 -4.95 -5.47
C GLN A 304 -10.00 -5.42 -6.93
N ALA A 305 -11.14 -6.00 -7.32
CA ALA A 305 -11.40 -6.29 -8.74
C ALA A 305 -11.53 -5.00 -9.56
N GLN A 306 -12.21 -3.98 -9.03
CA GLN A 306 -12.30 -2.64 -9.63
C GLN A 306 -10.91 -1.99 -9.74
N ASN A 307 -10.12 -2.01 -8.65
CA ASN A 307 -8.74 -1.53 -8.66
C ASN A 307 -7.89 -2.24 -9.73
N ALA A 308 -8.10 -3.54 -9.94
CA ALA A 308 -7.42 -4.31 -10.98
C ALA A 308 -7.83 -3.86 -12.40
N ALA A 309 -9.11 -3.59 -12.64
CA ALA A 309 -9.56 -3.05 -13.93
C ALA A 309 -8.96 -1.68 -14.22
N ILE A 310 -8.91 -0.79 -13.22
CA ILE A 310 -8.27 0.54 -13.31
C ILE A 310 -6.77 0.39 -13.59
N ALA A 311 -6.08 -0.49 -12.86
CA ALA A 311 -4.66 -0.74 -13.04
C ALA A 311 -4.34 -1.27 -14.45
N LEU A 312 -5.14 -2.21 -14.96
CA LEU A 312 -5.00 -2.72 -16.31
C LEU A 312 -5.15 -1.61 -17.36
N ALA A 313 -6.22 -0.81 -17.26
CA ALA A 313 -6.47 0.29 -18.19
C ALA A 313 -5.35 1.34 -18.16
N ALA A 314 -4.78 1.66 -16.98
CA ALA A 314 -3.67 2.57 -16.85
C ALA A 314 -2.40 2.05 -17.53
N VAL A 315 -2.09 0.75 -17.35
CA VAL A 315 -0.94 0.12 -18.00
C VAL A 315 -1.13 0.00 -19.51
N GLU A 316 -2.35 -0.32 -19.97
CA GLU A 316 -2.68 -0.33 -21.40
C GLU A 316 -2.48 1.06 -22.02
N ALA A 317 -2.98 2.10 -21.38
CA ALA A 317 -2.79 3.48 -21.83
C ALA A 317 -1.31 3.87 -21.89
N PHE A 318 -0.53 3.51 -20.87
CA PHE A 318 0.90 3.80 -20.81
C PHE A 318 1.69 3.06 -21.91
N LEU A 319 1.41 1.79 -22.14
CA LEU A 319 2.08 0.97 -23.16
C LEU A 319 1.54 1.21 -24.59
N GLY A 320 0.58 2.11 -24.76
CA GLY A 320 -0.03 2.42 -26.06
C GLY A 320 -0.90 1.28 -26.61
N ALA A 321 -1.51 0.50 -25.71
CA ALA A 321 -2.55 -0.45 -26.07
C ALA A 321 -3.90 0.27 -26.24
N GLY A 322 -4.81 -0.33 -27.01
CA GLY A 322 -6.13 0.21 -27.31
C GLY A 322 -6.86 -0.69 -28.31
N ALA A 323 -7.94 -0.21 -28.90
CA ALA A 323 -8.85 -1.01 -29.75
C ALA A 323 -8.18 -1.83 -30.88
N SER A 324 -6.96 -1.46 -31.30
CA SER A 324 -6.19 -2.18 -32.33
C SER A 324 -5.04 -3.03 -31.77
N ARG A 325 -4.77 -2.99 -30.46
CA ARG A 325 -3.62 -3.67 -29.86
C ARG A 325 -3.92 -4.06 -28.42
N GLN A 326 -4.18 -5.33 -28.19
CA GLN A 326 -4.25 -5.91 -26.85
C GLN A 326 -2.85 -6.22 -26.31
N LEU A 327 -2.66 -6.09 -25.00
CA LEU A 327 -1.46 -6.56 -24.32
C LEU A 327 -1.42 -8.10 -24.29
N ASP A 328 -0.23 -8.66 -24.10
CA ASP A 328 -0.08 -10.11 -23.94
C ASP A 328 -0.82 -10.58 -22.69
N VAL A 329 -1.80 -11.47 -22.89
CA VAL A 329 -2.73 -11.91 -21.84
C VAL A 329 -2.01 -12.68 -20.75
N GLU A 330 -0.99 -13.47 -21.10
CA GLU A 330 -0.26 -14.26 -20.11
C GLU A 330 0.64 -13.38 -19.24
N THR A 331 1.27 -12.38 -19.82
CA THR A 331 2.04 -11.36 -19.07
C THR A 331 1.13 -10.58 -18.09
N VAL A 332 -0.09 -10.21 -18.52
CA VAL A 332 -1.08 -9.58 -17.65
C VAL A 332 -1.46 -10.50 -16.47
N ARG A 333 -1.71 -11.79 -16.75
CA ARG A 333 -2.00 -12.79 -15.69
C ARG A 333 -0.85 -12.90 -14.68
N GLN A 334 0.38 -13.00 -15.17
CA GLN A 334 1.57 -13.06 -14.31
C GLN A 334 1.73 -11.81 -13.44
N GLY A 335 1.54 -10.63 -14.02
CA GLY A 335 1.60 -9.37 -13.30
C GLY A 335 0.59 -9.28 -12.17
N PHE A 336 -0.66 -9.65 -12.40
CA PHE A 336 -1.67 -9.67 -11.35
C PHE A 336 -1.44 -10.76 -10.30
N ALA A 337 -1.00 -11.94 -10.70
CA ALA A 337 -0.77 -13.05 -9.77
C ALA A 337 0.32 -12.76 -8.73
N THR A 338 1.20 -11.80 -8.99
CA THR A 338 2.26 -11.35 -8.07
C THR A 338 1.95 -10.04 -7.36
N ALA A 339 0.78 -9.45 -7.61
CA ALA A 339 0.36 -8.21 -6.94
C ALA A 339 0.07 -8.46 -5.45
N ASP A 340 0.52 -7.56 -4.61
CA ASP A 340 0.26 -7.57 -3.18
C ASP A 340 -0.26 -6.22 -2.70
N SER A 341 -0.95 -6.21 -1.57
CA SER A 341 -1.37 -4.98 -0.90
C SER A 341 -1.42 -5.20 0.61
N PRO A 342 -0.28 -5.10 1.30
CA PRO A 342 -0.22 -5.30 2.74
C PRO A 342 -1.22 -4.41 3.50
N GLY A 343 -1.88 -4.98 4.53
CA GLY A 343 -2.89 -4.28 5.30
C GLY A 343 -4.21 -4.02 4.56
N ARG A 344 -4.52 -4.81 3.51
CA ARG A 344 -5.80 -4.79 2.80
C ARG A 344 -6.38 -6.21 2.80
N LEU A 345 -7.22 -6.52 3.79
CA LEU A 345 -7.69 -7.87 4.14
C LEU A 345 -6.55 -8.90 4.12
N GLU A 346 -5.37 -8.46 4.60
CA GLU A 346 -4.16 -9.27 4.68
C GLU A 346 -4.31 -10.34 5.75
N ARG A 347 -4.26 -11.62 5.34
CA ARG A 347 -4.28 -12.73 6.29
C ARG A 347 -2.88 -12.98 6.86
N VAL A 348 -2.71 -12.74 8.16
CA VAL A 348 -1.43 -12.93 8.86
C VAL A 348 -1.38 -14.20 9.74
N ARG A 349 -2.53 -14.78 10.05
CA ARG A 349 -2.66 -16.04 10.80
C ARG A 349 -3.85 -16.84 10.26
N SER A 350 -3.80 -18.17 10.34
CA SER A 350 -4.82 -19.06 9.76
C SER A 350 -5.76 -19.69 10.81
N ALA A 351 -5.34 -19.79 12.08
CA ALA A 351 -6.15 -20.41 13.14
C ALA A 351 -5.83 -19.78 14.52
N PRO A 352 -6.72 -18.97 15.12
CA PRO A 352 -7.84 -18.35 14.43
C PRO A 352 -7.36 -17.52 13.25
N THR A 353 -8.22 -17.29 12.26
CA THR A 353 -7.87 -16.43 11.14
C THR A 353 -7.71 -15.00 11.64
N ILE A 354 -6.56 -14.35 11.38
CA ILE A 354 -6.37 -12.93 11.67
C ILE A 354 -6.21 -12.18 10.35
N LEU A 355 -7.13 -11.24 10.12
CA LEU A 355 -7.12 -10.34 8.97
C LEU A 355 -6.73 -8.93 9.41
N LEU A 356 -5.88 -8.27 8.63
CA LEU A 356 -5.49 -6.88 8.80
C LEU A 356 -6.10 -6.05 7.68
N ASP A 357 -6.87 -5.01 8.03
CA ASP A 357 -7.44 -4.10 7.05
C ASP A 357 -7.37 -2.64 7.50
N GLY A 358 -6.74 -1.78 6.71
CA GLY A 358 -6.52 -0.38 7.01
C GLY A 358 -7.70 0.55 6.68
N ALA A 359 -8.92 0.06 6.58
CA ALA A 359 -10.13 0.88 6.43
C ALA A 359 -10.23 1.85 7.61
N HIS A 360 -10.46 3.14 7.32
CA HIS A 360 -10.45 4.22 8.29
C HIS A 360 -11.45 5.35 7.97
N ASN A 361 -12.29 5.12 6.96
CA ASN A 361 -13.42 5.98 6.61
C ASN A 361 -14.65 5.10 6.28
N PRO A 362 -15.86 5.63 6.34
CA PRO A 362 -17.10 4.84 6.14
C PRO A 362 -17.13 4.11 4.80
N HIS A 363 -16.69 4.74 3.72
CA HIS A 363 -16.67 4.13 2.39
C HIS A 363 -15.71 2.92 2.31
N GLY A 364 -14.51 3.03 2.90
CA GLY A 364 -13.54 1.93 2.99
C GLY A 364 -14.06 0.79 3.88
N MET A 365 -14.66 1.12 5.03
CA MET A 365 -15.21 0.14 5.95
C MET A 365 -16.37 -0.63 5.32
N ALA A 366 -17.27 0.03 4.60
CA ALA A 366 -18.36 -0.63 3.87
C ALA A 366 -17.84 -1.65 2.86
N ALA A 367 -16.75 -1.32 2.12
CA ALA A 367 -16.12 -2.24 1.19
C ALA A 367 -15.48 -3.45 1.90
N THR A 368 -14.86 -3.23 3.06
CA THR A 368 -14.28 -4.30 3.90
C THR A 368 -15.36 -5.22 4.45
N VAL A 369 -16.44 -4.67 4.98
CA VAL A 369 -17.61 -5.43 5.50
C VAL A 369 -18.24 -6.27 4.39
N THR A 370 -18.47 -5.69 3.22
CA THR A 370 -18.99 -6.43 2.06
C THR A 370 -18.09 -7.61 1.68
N ALA A 371 -16.76 -7.38 1.64
CA ALA A 371 -15.81 -8.45 1.33
C ALA A 371 -15.81 -9.56 2.40
N LEU A 372 -15.93 -9.20 3.68
CA LEU A 372 -16.04 -10.19 4.77
C LEU A 372 -17.27 -11.08 4.62
N GLN A 373 -18.42 -10.48 4.30
CA GLN A 373 -19.68 -11.21 4.12
C GLN A 373 -19.68 -12.10 2.86
N GLU A 374 -19.07 -11.64 1.78
CA GLU A 374 -19.06 -12.39 0.50
C GLU A 374 -18.02 -13.51 0.44
N GLU A 375 -16.85 -13.31 1.06
CA GLU A 375 -15.68 -14.16 0.81
C GLU A 375 -15.26 -15.01 2.00
N PHE A 376 -15.73 -14.69 3.21
CA PHE A 376 -15.32 -15.38 4.44
C PHE A 376 -16.54 -15.98 5.15
N ALA A 377 -16.46 -17.26 5.49
CA ALA A 377 -17.52 -17.97 6.22
C ALA A 377 -17.16 -18.09 7.70
N PHE A 378 -17.09 -16.96 8.41
CA PHE A 378 -16.87 -16.98 9.84
C PHE A 378 -18.13 -17.42 10.60
N SER A 379 -17.96 -18.37 11.53
CA SER A 379 -18.97 -18.71 12.54
C SER A 379 -18.90 -17.77 13.73
N ARG A 380 -17.74 -17.12 13.92
CA ARG A 380 -17.49 -16.08 14.92
C ARG A 380 -16.41 -15.15 14.43
N LEU A 381 -16.65 -13.84 14.46
CA LEU A 381 -15.73 -12.82 14.08
C LEU A 381 -15.63 -11.75 15.16
N ILE A 382 -14.44 -11.48 15.64
CA ILE A 382 -14.14 -10.42 16.62
C ILE A 382 -13.45 -9.27 15.87
N ALA A 383 -13.91 -8.03 16.07
CA ALA A 383 -13.17 -6.85 15.60
C ALA A 383 -12.21 -6.36 16.68
N LEU A 384 -10.98 -6.03 16.29
CA LEU A 384 -10.03 -5.25 17.09
C LEU A 384 -9.87 -3.89 16.39
N VAL A 385 -10.28 -2.83 17.07
CA VAL A 385 -10.41 -1.51 16.45
C VAL A 385 -9.62 -0.45 17.22
N GLY A 386 -8.83 0.33 16.45
CA GLY A 386 -8.19 1.55 16.94
C GLY A 386 -8.29 2.64 15.87
N VAL A 387 -8.83 3.79 16.22
CA VAL A 387 -9.17 4.89 15.31
C VAL A 387 -8.38 6.15 15.66
N LEU A 388 -8.21 7.06 14.70
CA LEU A 388 -7.65 8.39 14.94
C LEU A 388 -8.76 9.38 15.30
N GLU A 389 -8.47 10.38 16.12
CA GLU A 389 -9.45 11.37 16.62
C GLU A 389 -10.16 12.18 15.51
N ASP A 390 -9.48 12.36 14.37
CA ASP A 390 -9.99 13.09 13.21
C ASP A 390 -10.92 12.24 12.30
N LYS A 391 -11.23 11.01 12.67
CA LYS A 391 -12.05 10.09 11.85
C LYS A 391 -13.44 9.87 12.46
N ASP A 392 -14.39 9.59 11.60
CA ASP A 392 -15.78 9.26 11.98
C ASP A 392 -15.86 7.85 12.58
N ALA A 393 -15.46 7.73 13.86
CA ALA A 393 -15.45 6.46 14.58
C ALA A 393 -16.84 5.84 14.71
N ALA A 394 -17.88 6.66 14.92
CA ALA A 394 -19.26 6.19 15.09
C ALA A 394 -19.74 5.45 13.84
N SER A 395 -19.62 6.06 12.66
CA SER A 395 -20.01 5.40 11.40
C SER A 395 -19.19 4.14 11.10
N LEU A 396 -17.91 4.08 11.50
CA LEU A 396 -17.09 2.86 11.35
C LEU A 396 -17.62 1.72 12.22
N LEU A 397 -18.00 2.02 13.46
CA LEU A 397 -18.55 1.06 14.41
C LEU A 397 -19.94 0.56 13.98
N GLU A 398 -20.83 1.44 13.52
CA GLU A 398 -22.16 1.10 12.98
C GLU A 398 -22.07 0.14 11.78
N LEU A 399 -21.06 0.32 10.91
CA LEU A 399 -20.84 -0.58 9.77
C LEU A 399 -20.32 -1.96 10.19
N LEU A 400 -19.54 -2.05 11.27
CA LEU A 400 -19.00 -3.30 11.78
C LEU A 400 -20.02 -4.09 12.59
N GLU A 401 -20.95 -3.42 13.30
CA GLU A 401 -21.87 -4.02 14.24
C GLU A 401 -22.62 -5.25 13.69
N PRO A 402 -23.21 -5.21 12.46
CA PRO A 402 -23.99 -6.34 11.95
C PRO A 402 -23.15 -7.55 11.51
N VAL A 403 -21.81 -7.47 11.50
CA VAL A 403 -20.93 -8.52 10.93
C VAL A 403 -19.95 -9.10 11.93
N VAL A 404 -19.83 -8.51 13.14
CA VAL A 404 -18.95 -9.00 14.18
C VAL A 404 -19.73 -9.38 15.44
N ASP A 405 -19.26 -10.41 16.15
CA ASP A 405 -19.93 -10.89 17.37
C ASP A 405 -19.58 -10.05 18.60
N ALA A 406 -18.36 -9.55 18.66
CA ALA A 406 -17.86 -8.65 19.70
C ALA A 406 -16.73 -7.76 19.16
N ILE A 407 -16.42 -6.71 19.91
CA ILE A 407 -15.37 -5.76 19.58
C ILE A 407 -14.40 -5.56 20.75
N VAL A 408 -13.12 -5.52 20.44
CA VAL A 408 -12.07 -5.07 21.34
C VAL A 408 -11.59 -3.70 20.83
N VAL A 409 -11.64 -2.68 21.66
CA VAL A 409 -11.17 -1.34 21.31
C VAL A 409 -9.86 -1.04 22.00
N THR A 410 -8.96 -0.36 21.29
CA THR A 410 -7.61 -0.07 21.76
C THR A 410 -7.08 1.26 21.23
N ARG A 411 -5.94 1.68 21.75
CA ARG A 411 -5.18 2.81 21.26
C ARG A 411 -4.00 2.33 20.42
N ASN A 412 -3.77 2.95 19.26
CA ASN A 412 -2.56 2.73 18.45
C ASN A 412 -1.44 3.71 18.81
N SER A 413 -0.24 3.54 18.22
CA SER A 413 0.95 4.33 18.52
C SER A 413 0.92 5.78 17.99
N SER A 414 -0.10 6.19 17.26
CA SER A 414 -0.22 7.55 16.74
C SER A 414 -0.45 8.57 17.87
N PRO A 415 0.20 9.74 17.82
CA PRO A 415 -0.14 10.82 18.75
C PRO A 415 -1.58 11.36 18.57
N ARG A 416 -2.22 11.07 17.43
CA ARG A 416 -3.62 11.40 17.12
C ARG A 416 -4.58 10.25 17.40
N ALA A 417 -4.12 9.19 18.07
CA ALA A 417 -5.01 8.06 18.38
C ALA A 417 -6.09 8.49 19.37
N MET A 418 -7.35 8.16 19.08
CA MET A 418 -8.42 8.22 20.05
C MET A 418 -8.09 7.33 21.24
N SER A 419 -8.37 7.79 22.46
CA SER A 419 -8.12 6.98 23.66
C SER A 419 -9.00 5.73 23.63
N ALA A 420 -8.51 4.62 24.18
CA ALA A 420 -9.28 3.37 24.25
C ALA A 420 -10.58 3.57 25.04
N ALA A 421 -10.56 4.40 26.09
CA ALA A 421 -11.76 4.72 26.87
C ALA A 421 -12.83 5.48 26.06
N ALA A 422 -12.44 6.53 25.32
CA ALA A 422 -13.38 7.28 24.49
C ALA A 422 -13.96 6.44 23.34
N LEU A 423 -13.13 5.60 22.72
CA LEU A 423 -13.58 4.67 21.69
C LEU A 423 -14.49 3.58 22.28
N GLY A 424 -14.22 3.17 23.54
CA GLY A 424 -15.05 2.22 24.29
C GLY A 424 -16.46 2.76 24.54
N GLU A 425 -16.60 4.00 24.99
CA GLU A 425 -17.90 4.65 25.17
C GLU A 425 -18.72 4.65 23.88
N LEU A 426 -18.12 5.04 22.75
CA LEU A 426 -18.77 5.00 21.44
C LEU A 426 -19.14 3.56 21.03
N ALA A 427 -18.27 2.60 21.30
CA ALA A 427 -18.53 1.20 20.97
C ALA A 427 -19.69 0.63 21.81
N GLU A 428 -19.77 0.98 23.10
CA GLU A 428 -20.87 0.55 23.97
C GLU A 428 -22.23 1.12 23.53
N GLU A 429 -22.26 2.33 22.98
CA GLU A 429 -23.49 2.93 22.42
C GLU A 429 -23.99 2.13 21.20
N VAL A 430 -23.08 1.59 20.37
CA VAL A 430 -23.44 0.87 19.13
C VAL A 430 -23.64 -0.63 19.40
N PHE A 431 -22.76 -1.28 20.14
CA PHE A 431 -22.75 -2.74 20.33
C PHE A 431 -23.47 -3.19 21.62
N GLY A 432 -23.66 -2.30 22.58
CA GLY A 432 -24.04 -2.64 23.94
C GLY A 432 -22.83 -3.13 24.77
N PRO A 433 -22.86 -2.92 26.12
CA PRO A 433 -21.69 -3.17 26.97
C PRO A 433 -21.25 -4.64 27.02
N ASP A 434 -22.16 -5.59 26.78
CA ASP A 434 -21.84 -7.03 26.83
C ASP A 434 -20.97 -7.50 25.65
N ARG A 435 -20.86 -6.71 24.59
CA ARG A 435 -20.10 -7.04 23.36
C ARG A 435 -18.83 -6.22 23.22
N VAL A 436 -18.47 -5.38 24.19
CA VAL A 436 -17.32 -4.45 24.11
C VAL A 436 -16.29 -4.80 25.17
N GLU A 437 -15.05 -4.93 24.76
CA GLU A 437 -13.89 -5.03 25.66
C GLU A 437 -12.92 -3.89 25.36
N VAL A 438 -12.44 -3.21 26.40
CA VAL A 438 -11.51 -2.08 26.31
C VAL A 438 -10.13 -2.52 26.77
N ALA A 439 -9.13 -2.42 25.91
CA ALA A 439 -7.73 -2.68 26.23
C ALA A 439 -6.86 -1.51 25.85
N GLU A 440 -6.17 -0.89 26.80
CA GLU A 440 -5.35 0.32 26.56
C GLU A 440 -4.17 0.04 25.62
N GLU A 441 -3.53 -1.12 25.77
CA GLU A 441 -2.34 -1.48 25.01
C GLU A 441 -2.68 -2.48 23.91
N LEU A 442 -2.15 -2.28 22.71
CA LEU A 442 -2.43 -3.13 21.56
C LEU A 442 -2.03 -4.60 21.74
N PRO A 443 -0.91 -4.97 22.41
CA PRO A 443 -0.62 -6.38 22.70
C PRO A 443 -1.72 -7.07 23.51
N ASP A 444 -2.22 -6.42 24.56
CA ASP A 444 -3.30 -6.94 25.40
C ASP A 444 -4.61 -7.05 24.60
N ALA A 445 -4.89 -6.07 23.75
CA ALA A 445 -6.04 -6.09 22.86
C ALA A 445 -6.00 -7.25 21.84
N ILE A 446 -4.82 -7.58 21.29
CA ILE A 446 -4.65 -8.73 20.41
C ILE A 446 -4.92 -10.05 21.17
N GLU A 447 -4.38 -10.17 22.40
CA GLU A 447 -4.60 -11.36 23.24
C GLU A 447 -6.09 -11.50 23.62
N ALA A 448 -6.76 -10.42 24.01
CA ALA A 448 -8.19 -10.38 24.30
C ALA A 448 -9.04 -10.78 23.08
N ALA A 449 -8.78 -10.18 21.92
CA ALA A 449 -9.50 -10.51 20.70
C ALA A 449 -9.34 -11.97 20.27
N VAL A 450 -8.14 -12.53 20.41
CA VAL A 450 -7.89 -13.95 20.14
C VAL A 450 -8.60 -14.83 21.15
N ALA A 451 -8.55 -14.51 22.45
CA ALA A 451 -9.23 -15.25 23.50
C ALA A 451 -10.75 -15.26 23.31
N LEU A 452 -11.34 -14.10 22.95
CA LEU A 452 -12.76 -13.99 22.61
C LEU A 452 -13.12 -14.82 21.37
N ALA A 453 -12.27 -14.82 20.34
CA ALA A 453 -12.49 -15.63 19.14
C ALA A 453 -12.45 -17.12 19.44
N GLU A 454 -11.57 -17.56 20.33
CA GLU A 454 -11.38 -18.95 20.72
C GLU A 454 -12.36 -19.42 21.80
N SER A 455 -13.06 -18.50 22.51
CA SER A 455 -14.01 -18.84 23.57
C SER A 455 -15.21 -19.62 23.02
N ASP A 456 -15.65 -20.64 23.77
CA ASP A 456 -16.81 -21.51 23.47
C ASP A 456 -16.70 -22.34 22.18
N VAL A 457 -15.53 -22.37 21.51
CA VAL A 457 -15.31 -23.18 20.32
C VAL A 457 -15.02 -24.64 20.73
N GLN A 458 -15.99 -25.53 20.50
CA GLN A 458 -15.80 -26.98 20.63
C GLN A 458 -15.41 -27.54 19.26
N GLY A 459 -14.11 -27.55 18.90
CA GLY A 459 -13.64 -28.14 17.66
C GLY A 459 -12.53 -27.36 16.96
N GLU A 460 -12.56 -27.35 15.61
CA GLU A 460 -11.55 -26.68 14.81
C GLU A 460 -11.72 -25.16 14.83
N LEU A 461 -10.61 -24.43 15.00
CA LEU A 461 -10.55 -22.94 14.97
C LEU A 461 -10.65 -22.35 13.56
N SER A 462 -10.90 -23.17 12.54
CA SER A 462 -10.94 -22.73 11.14
C SER A 462 -12.10 -21.81 10.78
N GLY A 463 -13.17 -21.83 11.60
CA GLY A 463 -14.37 -21.00 11.41
C GLY A 463 -14.38 -19.70 12.21
N VAL A 464 -13.31 -19.37 12.96
CA VAL A 464 -13.28 -18.18 13.79
C VAL A 464 -12.22 -17.20 13.32
N GLY A 465 -12.48 -15.91 13.47
CA GLY A 465 -11.60 -14.86 12.98
C GLY A 465 -11.49 -13.64 13.89
N VAL A 466 -10.41 -12.91 13.68
CA VAL A 466 -10.18 -11.56 14.24
C VAL A 466 -9.91 -10.63 13.07
N LEU A 467 -10.62 -9.52 13.00
CA LEU A 467 -10.37 -8.41 12.08
C LEU A 467 -9.69 -7.27 12.85
N VAL A 468 -8.48 -6.92 12.49
CA VAL A 468 -7.79 -5.71 13.01
C VAL A 468 -7.99 -4.58 12.02
N THR A 469 -8.60 -3.47 12.46
CA THR A 469 -9.00 -2.38 11.55
C THR A 469 -9.14 -1.02 12.25
N GLY A 470 -9.65 -0.02 11.52
CA GLY A 470 -9.95 1.33 11.99
C GLY A 470 -8.87 2.36 11.70
N SER A 471 -7.63 1.93 11.45
CA SER A 471 -6.53 2.83 11.05
C SER A 471 -5.40 2.05 10.40
N VAL A 472 -4.72 2.67 9.44
CA VAL A 472 -3.46 2.14 8.89
C VAL A 472 -2.41 1.97 9.99
N VAL A 473 -2.38 2.86 11.00
CA VAL A 473 -1.44 2.77 12.13
C VAL A 473 -1.74 1.56 13.02
N THR A 474 -3.02 1.30 13.34
CA THR A 474 -3.43 0.12 14.11
C THR A 474 -3.01 -1.18 13.41
N VAL A 475 -3.22 -1.23 12.09
CA VAL A 475 -2.80 -2.36 11.26
C VAL A 475 -1.28 -2.51 11.24
N ALA A 476 -0.54 -1.42 11.11
CA ALA A 476 0.92 -1.42 11.13
C ALA A 476 1.50 -1.95 12.43
N ASP A 477 0.98 -1.46 13.55
CA ASP A 477 1.42 -1.88 14.89
C ASP A 477 1.08 -3.36 15.15
N ALA A 478 -0.13 -3.80 14.80
CA ALA A 478 -0.54 -5.19 14.91
C ALA A 478 0.30 -6.11 14.02
N ARG A 479 0.60 -5.70 12.78
CA ARG A 479 1.43 -6.46 11.84
C ARG A 479 2.83 -6.71 12.37
N ARG A 480 3.46 -5.69 12.98
CA ARG A 480 4.78 -5.82 13.64
C ARG A 480 4.76 -6.83 14.80
N LEU A 481 3.66 -6.95 15.53
CA LEU A 481 3.52 -7.90 16.64
C LEU A 481 3.24 -9.32 16.15
N LEU A 482 2.43 -9.49 15.12
CA LEU A 482 1.95 -10.79 14.63
C LEU A 482 2.90 -11.49 13.64
N LYS A 483 3.82 -10.76 13.00
CA LYS A 483 4.81 -11.30 12.04
C LYS A 483 6.22 -11.48 12.63
N ARG A 484 6.35 -11.37 13.94
CA ARG A 484 7.63 -11.58 14.65
C ARG A 484 7.96 -13.08 14.80
#